data_d820a416f2a96a4e8ecb306bcd309d52
#
_entry.id   d820a416f2a96a4e8ecb306bcd309d52
#
_cell.length_a   1.000
_cell.length_b   1.000
_cell.length_c   1.000
_cell.angle_alpha   90.00
_cell.angle_beta   90.00
_cell.angle_gamma   90.00
#
_symmetry.space_group_name_H-M   'P 1'
#
loop_
_entity.id
_entity.type
_entity.pdbx_description
1 polymer ?
#
loop_
_entity_poly.entity_id
_entity_poly.type
_entity_poly.pdbx_seq_one_letter_code
_entity_poly.pdbx_strand_id
1 'polypeptide(L)'
;MDTSRYRRSVRALALIAAVSLSAALGLSSCSNVAGFTPTSLVRVIDASYIAPAVNIYVENTLFAGNVGQGYISNYGTVKPSPAAVIKVTRANAPAATLVTASATLNAGAQHSVFLTDNGASPTQYIVTVLEDQQTAAASGHSAFRFLNQAPRTGPVDVYMVPGATTLDKTLPLCSNLEVGSTCGYTSFASQSVTMVITPTGTTTPKFTSTALGLTGGEVRTVVIVDSQLTSNPPVQVDIFAKSHSGKAASSRVADFEYFRVIRHTIRSA
;
A
#
# COMPACT_ATOMS: atom_id res chain seq x y z
N MET A 1 -37.29 63.02 -12.52
CA MET A 1 -36.27 61.99 -12.18
C MET A 1 -36.88 61.10 -11.10
N ASP A 2 -37.28 59.89 -11.45
CA ASP A 2 -38.14 59.04 -10.64
C ASP A 2 -37.31 58.30 -9.56
N THR A 3 -37.32 58.81 -8.33
CA THR A 3 -36.60 58.29 -7.16
C THR A 3 -37.20 56.99 -6.62
N SER A 4 -38.38 56.56 -7.13
CA SER A 4 -39.04 55.36 -6.66
C SER A 4 -38.41 54.06 -7.23
N ARG A 5 -37.86 54.12 -8.44
CA ARG A 5 -37.19 52.98 -9.08
C ARG A 5 -35.83 52.69 -8.47
N TYR A 6 -35.12 53.71 -8.02
CA TYR A 6 -33.80 53.56 -7.38
C TYR A 6 -33.87 52.83 -6.00
N ARG A 7 -34.93 53.17 -5.22
CA ARG A 7 -35.10 52.54 -3.89
C ARG A 7 -35.48 51.04 -3.97
N ARG A 8 -36.14 50.61 -5.07
CA ARG A 8 -36.48 49.18 -5.27
C ARG A 8 -35.26 48.34 -5.66
N SER A 9 -34.40 48.88 -6.50
CA SER A 9 -33.17 48.18 -6.90
C SER A 9 -32.15 48.00 -5.78
N VAL A 10 -32.01 48.99 -4.88
CA VAL A 10 -31.12 48.91 -3.72
C VAL A 10 -31.60 47.86 -2.69
N ARG A 11 -32.96 47.76 -2.53
CA ARG A 11 -33.52 46.73 -1.61
C ARG A 11 -33.42 45.32 -2.18
N ALA A 12 -33.50 45.14 -3.49
CA ALA A 12 -33.30 43.84 -4.13
C ALA A 12 -31.84 43.38 -4.05
N LEU A 13 -30.87 44.29 -4.24
CA LEU A 13 -29.45 43.98 -4.10
C LEU A 13 -29.06 43.65 -2.65
N ALA A 14 -29.63 44.31 -1.66
CA ALA A 14 -29.38 44.04 -0.25
C ALA A 14 -29.93 42.67 0.19
N LEU A 15 -31.08 42.25 -0.36
CA LEU A 15 -31.66 40.95 -0.08
C LEU A 15 -30.85 39.80 -0.70
N ILE A 16 -30.30 39.96 -1.91
CA ILE A 16 -29.45 38.96 -2.55
C ILE A 16 -28.08 38.83 -1.82
N ALA A 17 -27.54 39.94 -1.35
CA ALA A 17 -26.31 39.91 -0.56
C ALA A 17 -26.48 39.23 0.82
N ALA A 18 -27.63 39.36 1.46
CA ALA A 18 -27.92 38.73 2.76
C ALA A 18 -28.15 37.22 2.63
N VAL A 19 -28.74 36.75 1.51
CA VAL A 19 -28.94 35.30 1.29
C VAL A 19 -27.64 34.60 0.90
N SER A 20 -26.75 35.26 0.17
CA SER A 20 -25.44 34.66 -0.17
C SER A 20 -24.48 34.57 1.02
N LEU A 21 -24.57 35.47 2.00
CA LEU A 21 -23.72 35.44 3.21
C LEU A 21 -24.20 34.38 4.19
N SER A 22 -25.48 34.05 4.25
CA SER A 22 -25.98 32.97 5.13
C SER A 22 -25.70 31.57 4.58
N ALA A 23 -25.54 31.40 3.25
CA ALA A 23 -25.15 30.12 2.66
C ALA A 23 -23.67 29.79 2.88
N ALA A 24 -22.81 30.81 3.03
CA ALA A 24 -21.38 30.59 3.30
C ALA A 24 -21.06 30.19 4.76
N LEU A 25 -21.95 30.51 5.70
CA LEU A 25 -21.80 30.16 7.12
C LEU A 25 -22.33 28.76 7.47
N GLY A 26 -23.10 28.15 6.59
CA GLY A 26 -23.70 26.81 6.82
C GLY A 26 -22.78 25.64 6.48
N LEU A 27 -21.67 25.86 5.77
CA LEU A 27 -20.78 24.79 5.30
C LEU A 27 -19.62 24.48 6.25
N SER A 28 -19.43 25.24 7.32
CA SER A 28 -18.35 25.05 8.29
C SER A 28 -18.74 24.29 9.57
N SER A 29 -19.97 23.81 9.69
CA SER A 29 -20.46 23.22 10.95
C SER A 29 -20.52 21.69 10.99
N CYS A 30 -20.00 20.97 10.01
CA CYS A 30 -20.01 19.50 10.02
C CYS A 30 -18.71 18.81 10.50
N SER A 31 -17.77 19.54 11.13
CA SER A 31 -16.51 18.92 11.57
C SER A 31 -16.41 18.56 13.03
N ASN A 32 -17.43 18.81 13.84
CA ASN A 32 -17.44 18.43 15.26
C ASN A 32 -18.71 17.64 15.62
N VAL A 33 -18.80 16.41 15.15
CA VAL A 33 -19.58 15.42 15.89
C VAL A 33 -18.79 15.14 17.15
N ALA A 34 -19.24 15.69 18.29
CA ALA A 34 -18.60 15.49 19.57
C ALA A 34 -18.42 13.99 19.83
N GLY A 35 -17.17 13.54 19.92
CA GLY A 35 -16.80 12.16 20.21
C GLY A 35 -16.13 11.39 19.05
N PHE A 36 -16.06 11.91 17.83
CA PHE A 36 -15.32 11.23 16.76
C PHE A 36 -13.84 11.61 16.81
N THR A 37 -13.03 10.71 17.32
CA THR A 37 -11.56 10.84 17.21
C THR A 37 -11.14 10.25 15.87
N PRO A 38 -10.59 11.05 14.96
CA PRO A 38 -10.10 10.51 13.69
C PRO A 38 -9.01 9.45 13.95
N THR A 39 -9.06 8.37 13.22
CA THR A 39 -8.11 7.27 13.34
C THR A 39 -7.46 7.00 11.99
N SER A 40 -6.29 6.40 12.02
CA SER A 40 -5.61 5.79 10.88
C SER A 40 -5.55 4.29 11.11
N LEU A 41 -5.53 3.50 10.06
CA LEU A 41 -5.38 2.07 10.13
C LEU A 41 -3.99 1.68 9.63
N VAL A 42 -3.29 0.86 10.40
CA VAL A 42 -1.94 0.39 10.06
C VAL A 42 -1.92 -1.13 10.10
N ARG A 43 -1.25 -1.75 9.17
CA ARG A 43 -0.78 -3.13 9.24
C ARG A 43 0.72 -3.18 9.09
N VAL A 44 1.36 -4.21 9.63
CA VAL A 44 2.79 -4.43 9.51
C VAL A 44 3.07 -5.73 8.76
N ILE A 45 4.12 -5.72 7.95
CA ILE A 45 4.54 -6.80 7.08
C ILE A 45 6.05 -6.96 7.25
N ASP A 46 6.47 -8.14 7.72
CA ASP A 46 7.88 -8.47 7.78
C ASP A 46 8.27 -9.24 6.51
N ALA A 47 8.87 -8.53 5.58
CA ALA A 47 9.41 -9.05 4.32
C ALA A 47 10.95 -9.19 4.36
N SER A 48 11.57 -8.98 5.54
CA SER A 48 13.01 -9.16 5.74
C SER A 48 13.37 -10.64 5.81
N TYR A 49 14.47 -11.01 5.18
CA TYR A 49 15.03 -12.37 5.30
C TYR A 49 15.96 -12.55 6.47
N ILE A 50 16.71 -11.49 6.79
CA ILE A 50 17.83 -11.56 7.72
C ILE A 50 17.46 -10.98 9.08
N ALA A 51 16.30 -10.34 9.22
CA ALA A 51 15.85 -9.87 10.51
C ALA A 51 15.66 -11.06 11.46
N PRO A 52 16.17 -10.98 12.69
CA PRO A 52 15.77 -11.90 13.74
C PRO A 52 14.29 -11.68 14.04
N ALA A 53 13.70 -12.49 14.93
CA ALA A 53 12.38 -12.16 15.46
C ALA A 53 12.38 -10.73 16.04
N VAL A 54 11.38 -9.92 15.64
CA VAL A 54 11.32 -8.49 15.93
C VAL A 54 10.06 -8.10 16.67
N ASN A 55 10.14 -6.98 17.38
CA ASN A 55 9.00 -6.21 17.86
C ASN A 55 8.90 -4.95 17.01
N ILE A 56 7.69 -4.65 16.53
CA ILE A 56 7.40 -3.46 15.72
C ILE A 56 6.49 -2.56 16.54
N TYR A 57 6.93 -1.33 16.74
CA TYR A 57 6.21 -0.30 17.47
C TYR A 57 5.74 0.77 16.47
N VAL A 58 4.51 1.23 16.67
CA VAL A 58 3.97 2.44 16.02
C VAL A 58 3.81 3.48 17.12
N GLU A 59 4.46 4.62 16.96
CA GLU A 59 4.71 5.57 18.04
C GLU A 59 5.47 4.84 19.18
N ASN A 60 4.95 4.82 20.37
CA ASN A 60 5.56 4.06 21.48
C ASN A 60 4.76 2.80 21.85
N THR A 61 3.78 2.43 21.03
CA THR A 61 2.91 1.29 21.31
C THR A 61 3.40 0.07 20.56
N LEU A 62 3.56 -1.06 21.25
CA LEU A 62 3.87 -2.35 20.60
C LEU A 62 2.69 -2.72 19.70
N PHE A 63 2.94 -2.76 18.39
CA PHE A 63 1.94 -3.07 17.38
C PHE A 63 1.98 -4.56 17.00
N ALA A 64 3.18 -5.11 16.83
CA ALA A 64 3.38 -6.54 16.59
C ALA A 64 4.61 -7.01 17.37
N GLY A 65 4.47 -8.09 18.12
CA GLY A 65 5.53 -8.62 18.98
C GLY A 65 6.00 -10.00 18.59
N ASN A 66 7.31 -10.22 18.65
CA ASN A 66 7.96 -11.49 18.36
C ASN A 66 7.58 -12.08 16.98
N VAL A 67 7.59 -11.22 15.98
CA VAL A 67 7.24 -11.60 14.60
C VAL A 67 8.49 -11.85 13.78
N GLY A 68 8.38 -12.67 12.76
CA GLY A 68 9.49 -13.02 11.87
C GLY A 68 9.05 -12.95 10.41
N GLN A 69 9.94 -13.33 9.54
CA GLN A 69 9.78 -13.29 8.11
C GLN A 69 8.42 -13.86 7.64
N GLY A 70 7.77 -13.12 6.75
CA GLY A 70 6.48 -13.49 6.16
C GLY A 70 5.29 -13.19 7.08
N TYR A 71 5.52 -12.55 8.23
CA TYR A 71 4.42 -12.10 9.09
C TYR A 71 3.65 -10.95 8.46
N ILE A 72 2.34 -11.03 8.56
CA ILE A 72 1.39 -9.97 8.16
C ILE A 72 0.39 -9.82 9.28
N SER A 73 0.25 -8.59 9.80
CA SER A 73 -0.80 -8.29 10.77
C SER A 73 -2.13 -7.97 10.09
N ASN A 74 -3.19 -8.03 10.86
CA ASN A 74 -4.42 -7.30 10.53
C ASN A 74 -4.18 -5.80 10.64
N TYR A 75 -5.10 -4.99 10.08
CA TYR A 75 -5.11 -3.56 10.33
C TYR A 75 -5.50 -3.28 11.78
N GLY A 76 -4.65 -2.52 12.45
CA GLY A 76 -4.91 -1.98 13.79
C GLY A 76 -5.13 -0.47 13.74
N THR A 77 -5.91 0.03 14.68
CA THR A 77 -6.20 1.46 14.79
C THR A 77 -5.05 2.19 15.48
N VAL A 78 -4.61 3.28 14.87
CA VAL A 78 -3.60 4.19 15.44
C VAL A 78 -4.07 5.64 15.35
N LYS A 79 -3.45 6.53 16.14
CA LYS A 79 -3.69 7.96 16.04
C LYS A 79 -3.04 8.50 14.76
N PRO A 80 -3.72 9.33 13.95
CA PRO A 80 -3.10 10.01 12.83
C PRO A 80 -1.95 10.90 13.29
N SER A 81 -0.88 10.93 12.50
CA SER A 81 0.31 11.71 12.82
C SER A 81 1.02 12.11 11.53
N PRO A 82 1.48 13.38 11.38
CA PRO A 82 2.26 13.79 10.22
C PRO A 82 3.69 13.24 10.25
N ALA A 83 4.14 12.72 11.40
CA ALA A 83 5.49 12.20 11.61
C ALA A 83 5.48 11.05 12.62
N ALA A 84 4.63 10.04 12.37
CA ALA A 84 4.54 8.86 13.21
C ALA A 84 5.88 8.11 13.22
N VAL A 85 6.35 7.75 14.41
CA VAL A 85 7.60 7.00 14.58
C VAL A 85 7.30 5.51 14.50
N ILE A 86 7.92 4.85 13.53
CA ILE A 86 7.93 3.39 13.42
C ILE A 86 9.28 2.88 13.92
N LYS A 87 9.28 2.11 15.00
CA LYS A 87 10.50 1.56 15.59
C LYS A 87 10.47 0.04 15.57
N VAL A 88 11.54 -0.57 15.09
CA VAL A 88 11.74 -2.02 15.08
C VAL A 88 12.89 -2.38 16.00
N THR A 89 12.65 -3.33 16.90
CA THR A 89 13.65 -3.83 17.85
C THR A 89 13.77 -5.34 17.77
N ARG A 90 14.83 -5.91 18.32
CA ARG A 90 14.91 -7.36 18.50
C ARG A 90 13.86 -7.82 19.53
N ALA A 91 13.18 -8.93 19.27
CA ALA A 91 12.16 -9.44 20.18
C ALA A 91 12.76 -9.85 21.54
N ASN A 92 13.92 -10.51 21.52
CA ASN A 92 14.63 -10.97 22.73
C ASN A 92 15.54 -9.90 23.37
N ALA A 93 15.67 -8.74 22.76
CA ALA A 93 16.46 -7.61 23.27
C ALA A 93 15.78 -6.29 22.88
N PRO A 94 14.65 -5.91 23.51
CA PRO A 94 13.85 -4.75 23.08
C PRO A 94 14.59 -3.40 23.16
N ALA A 95 15.66 -3.31 23.92
CA ALA A 95 16.55 -2.14 23.94
C ALA A 95 17.39 -2.01 22.66
N ALA A 96 17.59 -3.11 21.91
CA ALA A 96 18.37 -3.11 20.69
C ALA A 96 17.48 -2.71 19.51
N THR A 97 17.47 -1.42 19.19
CA THR A 97 16.78 -0.89 18.01
C THR A 97 17.52 -1.31 16.74
N LEU A 98 16.81 -1.92 15.80
CA LEU A 98 17.31 -2.31 14.49
C LEU A 98 17.16 -1.18 13.47
N VAL A 99 16.00 -0.55 13.45
CA VAL A 99 15.70 0.58 12.57
C VAL A 99 14.60 1.45 13.17
N THR A 100 14.65 2.74 12.87
CA THR A 100 13.60 3.70 13.16
C THR A 100 13.32 4.51 11.88
N ALA A 101 12.06 4.70 11.57
CA ALA A 101 11.59 5.51 10.46
C ALA A 101 10.48 6.46 10.92
N SER A 102 10.29 7.55 10.19
CA SER A 102 9.17 8.46 10.37
C SER A 102 8.29 8.45 9.13
N ALA A 103 6.98 8.45 9.31
CA ALA A 103 6.01 8.43 8.22
C ALA A 103 4.76 9.23 8.56
N THR A 104 4.08 9.73 7.54
CA THR A 104 2.76 10.33 7.70
C THR A 104 1.69 9.25 7.76
N LEU A 105 0.86 9.28 8.80
CA LEU A 105 -0.32 8.44 8.94
C LEU A 105 -1.57 9.33 8.85
N ASN A 106 -2.19 9.37 7.69
CA ASN A 106 -3.34 10.21 7.40
C ASN A 106 -4.60 9.71 8.12
N ALA A 107 -5.44 10.65 8.60
CA ALA A 107 -6.73 10.33 9.20
C ALA A 107 -7.65 9.66 8.17
N GLY A 108 -8.33 8.59 8.57
CA GLY A 108 -9.23 7.81 7.71
C GLY A 108 -8.53 6.93 6.67
N ALA A 109 -7.19 6.98 6.57
CA ALA A 109 -6.43 6.19 5.62
C ALA A 109 -5.96 4.85 6.20
N GLN A 110 -5.60 3.94 5.30
CA GLN A 110 -4.99 2.64 5.61
C GLN A 110 -3.53 2.66 5.14
N HIS A 111 -2.63 2.13 5.96
CA HIS A 111 -1.20 2.13 5.68
C HIS A 111 -0.63 0.73 5.88
N SER A 112 0.29 0.33 4.99
CA SER A 112 1.13 -0.85 5.15
C SER A 112 2.56 -0.44 5.50
N VAL A 113 3.07 -0.96 6.59
CA VAL A 113 4.45 -0.82 7.05
C VAL A 113 5.22 -2.06 6.66
N PHE A 114 6.20 -1.93 5.79
CA PHE A 114 7.07 -3.01 5.34
C PHE A 114 8.42 -2.92 6.04
N LEU A 115 8.84 -4.01 6.67
CA LEU A 115 10.23 -4.22 7.10
C LEU A 115 10.94 -5.05 6.02
N THR A 116 12.04 -4.53 5.50
CA THR A 116 12.82 -5.19 4.44
C THR A 116 14.31 -5.08 4.73
N ASP A 117 15.12 -5.85 4.01
CA ASP A 117 16.56 -5.81 4.14
C ASP A 117 17.17 -4.66 3.32
N ASN A 118 18.22 -4.05 3.85
CA ASN A 118 19.12 -3.23 3.06
C ASN A 118 20.26 -4.11 2.55
N GLY A 119 20.20 -4.51 1.29
CA GLY A 119 21.15 -5.45 0.72
C GLY A 119 22.61 -5.00 0.68
N ALA A 120 22.88 -3.74 0.97
CA ALA A 120 24.24 -3.21 1.09
C ALA A 120 24.94 -3.67 2.37
N SER A 121 24.19 -4.10 3.39
CA SER A 121 24.73 -4.56 4.66
C SER A 121 23.83 -5.64 5.30
N PRO A 122 24.38 -6.76 5.75
CA PRO A 122 23.62 -7.86 6.34
C PRO A 122 22.98 -7.52 7.71
N THR A 123 23.17 -6.31 8.21
CA THR A 123 22.64 -5.86 9.50
C THR A 123 21.80 -4.60 9.41
N GLN A 124 21.54 -4.12 8.20
CA GLN A 124 20.72 -2.93 7.99
C GLN A 124 19.33 -3.31 7.45
N TYR A 125 18.35 -2.59 7.94
CA TYR A 125 16.95 -2.80 7.62
C TYR A 125 16.33 -1.50 7.13
N ILE A 126 15.31 -1.61 6.30
CA ILE A 126 14.53 -0.48 5.80
C ILE A 126 13.08 -0.65 6.27
N VAL A 127 12.48 0.44 6.73
CA VAL A 127 11.05 0.53 6.95
C VAL A 127 10.46 1.43 5.89
N THR A 128 9.56 0.88 5.07
CA THR A 128 8.80 1.63 4.08
C THR A 128 7.34 1.66 4.50
N VAL A 129 6.73 2.85 4.52
CA VAL A 129 5.31 3.02 4.84
C VAL A 129 4.59 3.53 3.60
N LEU A 130 3.57 2.81 3.18
CA LEU A 130 2.77 3.14 2.00
C LEU A 130 1.30 3.25 2.37
N GLU A 131 0.63 4.30 1.89
CA GLU A 131 -0.82 4.41 1.99
C GLU A 131 -1.47 3.42 1.01
N ASP A 132 -2.44 2.66 1.50
CA ASP A 132 -3.10 1.61 0.73
C ASP A 132 -4.35 2.15 0.03
N GLN A 133 -4.62 1.66 -1.19
CA GLN A 133 -5.87 1.94 -1.88
C GLN A 133 -7.02 1.29 -1.11
N GLN A 134 -7.98 2.09 -0.67
CA GLN A 134 -9.11 1.62 0.14
C GLN A 134 -10.29 1.14 -0.72
N THR A 135 -10.44 1.72 -1.91
CA THR A 135 -11.50 1.35 -2.84
C THR A 135 -11.12 0.11 -3.64
N ALA A 136 -12.10 -0.76 -3.88
CA ALA A 136 -11.92 -1.88 -4.81
C ALA A 136 -11.50 -1.38 -6.20
N ALA A 137 -10.79 -2.23 -6.94
CA ALA A 137 -10.55 -1.97 -8.35
C ALA A 137 -11.89 -1.95 -9.13
N ALA A 138 -11.90 -1.32 -10.29
CA ALA A 138 -13.08 -1.30 -11.15
C ALA A 138 -13.54 -2.72 -11.49
N SER A 139 -14.82 -2.87 -11.78
CA SER A 139 -15.38 -4.16 -12.22
C SER A 139 -14.61 -4.69 -13.44
N GLY A 140 -14.30 -5.97 -13.43
CA GLY A 140 -13.48 -6.60 -14.48
C GLY A 140 -12.01 -6.21 -14.47
N HIS A 141 -11.52 -5.51 -13.45
CA HIS A 141 -10.12 -5.13 -13.30
C HIS A 141 -9.60 -5.46 -11.91
N SER A 142 -8.28 -5.65 -11.81
CA SER A 142 -7.52 -5.71 -10.55
C SER A 142 -6.54 -4.54 -10.51
N ALA A 143 -6.25 -4.00 -9.33
CA ALA A 143 -5.26 -2.94 -9.15
C ALA A 143 -3.98 -3.52 -8.53
N PHE A 144 -2.84 -3.18 -9.10
CA PHE A 144 -1.52 -3.60 -8.63
C PHE A 144 -0.64 -2.41 -8.31
N ARG A 145 0.07 -2.52 -7.19
CA ARG A 145 1.18 -1.66 -6.83
C ARG A 145 2.42 -2.53 -6.65
N PHE A 146 3.55 -2.09 -7.16
CA PHE A 146 4.83 -2.79 -7.02
C PHE A 146 5.78 -1.96 -6.17
N LEU A 147 6.49 -2.63 -5.25
CA LEU A 147 7.53 -2.06 -4.40
C LEU A 147 8.80 -2.86 -4.63
N ASN A 148 9.86 -2.21 -5.10
CA ASN A 148 11.16 -2.87 -5.26
C ASN A 148 11.99 -2.74 -3.98
N GLN A 149 12.27 -3.88 -3.35
CA GLN A 149 13.13 -4.01 -2.17
C GLN A 149 14.21 -5.06 -2.42
N ALA A 150 14.72 -5.13 -3.67
CA ALA A 150 15.74 -6.06 -4.11
C ALA A 150 17.07 -5.35 -4.44
N PRO A 151 17.83 -4.86 -3.43
CA PRO A 151 19.01 -4.01 -3.66
C PRO A 151 20.15 -4.71 -4.39
N ARG A 152 20.28 -6.03 -4.28
CA ARG A 152 21.30 -6.79 -5.05
C ARG A 152 20.92 -6.95 -6.52
N THR A 153 19.63 -6.98 -6.79
CA THR A 153 19.09 -7.05 -8.16
C THR A 153 19.15 -5.67 -8.83
N GLY A 154 18.97 -4.60 -8.05
CA GLY A 154 18.95 -3.22 -8.55
C GLY A 154 17.61 -2.83 -9.18
N PRO A 155 17.60 -1.81 -10.04
CA PRO A 155 16.41 -1.36 -10.76
C PRO A 155 15.84 -2.45 -11.67
N VAL A 156 14.51 -2.55 -11.72
CA VAL A 156 13.81 -3.61 -12.47
C VAL A 156 12.69 -3.06 -13.35
N ASP A 157 12.39 -3.81 -14.42
CA ASP A 157 11.16 -3.66 -15.20
C ASP A 157 10.20 -4.79 -14.83
N VAL A 158 8.94 -4.45 -14.61
CA VAL A 158 7.89 -5.39 -14.23
C VAL A 158 6.88 -5.53 -15.35
N TYR A 159 6.64 -6.77 -15.77
CA TYR A 159 5.68 -7.10 -16.82
C TYR A 159 4.56 -7.97 -16.28
N MET A 160 3.35 -7.72 -16.75
CA MET A 160 2.19 -8.59 -16.59
C MET A 160 1.84 -9.13 -17.98
N VAL A 161 2.34 -10.32 -18.31
CA VAL A 161 2.24 -10.92 -19.65
C VAL A 161 0.96 -11.73 -19.74
N PRO A 162 -0.03 -11.33 -20.58
CA PRO A 162 -1.23 -12.13 -20.81
C PRO A 162 -0.89 -13.48 -21.45
N GLY A 163 -1.67 -14.53 -21.15
CA GLY A 163 -1.39 -15.88 -21.58
C GLY A 163 -1.29 -16.10 -23.12
N ALA A 164 -1.84 -15.17 -23.90
CA ALA A 164 -1.80 -15.22 -25.36
C ALA A 164 -0.64 -14.41 -25.98
N THR A 165 0.21 -13.78 -25.15
CA THR A 165 1.30 -12.91 -25.59
C THR A 165 2.66 -13.38 -25.06
N THR A 166 3.73 -12.81 -25.61
CA THR A 166 5.10 -13.07 -25.20
C THR A 166 5.71 -11.81 -24.59
N LEU A 167 6.80 -11.96 -23.83
CA LEU A 167 7.45 -10.85 -23.12
C LEU A 167 7.90 -9.74 -24.09
N ASP A 168 8.46 -10.11 -25.25
CA ASP A 168 8.95 -9.20 -26.29
C ASP A 168 7.84 -8.33 -26.93
N LYS A 169 6.58 -8.75 -26.78
CA LYS A 169 5.39 -8.03 -27.26
C LYS A 169 4.62 -7.33 -26.17
N THR A 170 5.11 -7.38 -24.93
CA THR A 170 4.45 -6.78 -23.77
C THR A 170 5.26 -5.58 -23.31
N LEU A 171 4.61 -4.44 -23.12
CA LEU A 171 5.25 -3.29 -22.48
C LEU A 171 5.33 -3.50 -20.97
N PRO A 172 6.40 -3.03 -20.31
CA PRO A 172 6.49 -3.10 -18.86
C PRO A 172 5.37 -2.28 -18.21
N LEU A 173 4.75 -2.84 -17.19
CA LEU A 173 3.77 -2.14 -16.37
C LEU A 173 4.45 -1.09 -15.49
N CYS A 174 5.65 -1.41 -14.99
CA CYS A 174 6.54 -0.49 -14.31
C CYS A 174 7.91 -0.58 -14.96
N SER A 175 8.45 0.53 -15.46
CA SER A 175 9.80 0.63 -16.02
C SER A 175 10.73 1.29 -15.04
N ASN A 176 11.98 0.83 -14.99
CA ASN A 176 13.04 1.40 -14.15
C ASN A 176 12.59 1.62 -12.71
N LEU A 177 11.97 0.60 -12.11
CA LEU A 177 11.54 0.68 -10.73
C LEU A 177 12.76 0.58 -9.82
N GLU A 178 13.22 1.72 -9.34
CA GLU A 178 14.39 1.85 -8.45
C GLU A 178 14.18 1.13 -7.13
N VAL A 179 15.27 0.71 -6.49
CA VAL A 179 15.25 0.12 -5.15
C VAL A 179 14.71 1.12 -4.13
N GLY A 180 13.81 0.69 -3.27
CA GLY A 180 13.12 1.54 -2.29
C GLY A 180 11.95 2.32 -2.88
N SER A 181 11.72 2.22 -4.19
CA SER A 181 10.65 2.94 -4.89
C SER A 181 9.43 2.07 -5.14
N THR A 182 8.31 2.72 -5.37
CA THR A 182 7.06 2.08 -5.76
C THR A 182 6.52 2.70 -7.04
N CYS A 183 5.99 1.89 -7.93
CA CYS A 183 5.05 2.39 -8.92
C CYS A 183 3.63 2.29 -8.34
N GLY A 184 2.86 3.37 -8.45
CA GLY A 184 1.51 3.49 -7.89
C GLY A 184 0.57 2.38 -8.39
N TYR A 185 -0.64 2.35 -7.82
CA TYR A 185 -1.64 1.38 -8.26
C TYR A 185 -1.98 1.56 -9.74
N THR A 186 -1.78 0.50 -10.50
CA THR A 186 -2.12 0.42 -11.93
C THR A 186 -3.23 -0.60 -12.11
N SER A 187 -4.25 -0.22 -12.86
CA SER A 187 -5.39 -1.09 -13.19
C SER A 187 -5.02 -2.05 -14.33
N PHE A 188 -5.38 -3.31 -14.16
CA PHE A 188 -5.16 -4.36 -15.14
C PHE A 188 -6.43 -5.21 -15.32
N ALA A 189 -6.78 -5.55 -16.56
CA ALA A 189 -7.97 -6.34 -16.85
C ALA A 189 -7.89 -7.72 -16.18
N SER A 190 -9.01 -8.19 -15.63
CA SER A 190 -9.09 -9.51 -15.00
C SER A 190 -8.92 -10.61 -16.04
N GLN A 191 -7.81 -11.31 -15.96
CA GLN A 191 -7.43 -12.40 -16.85
C GLN A 191 -6.32 -13.24 -16.22
N SER A 192 -5.90 -14.31 -16.87
CA SER A 192 -4.70 -15.04 -16.49
C SER A 192 -3.46 -14.34 -17.06
N VAL A 193 -2.48 -14.07 -16.23
CA VAL A 193 -1.21 -13.42 -16.61
C VAL A 193 -0.03 -14.13 -15.98
N THR A 194 1.14 -13.97 -16.58
CA THR A 194 2.43 -14.33 -15.99
C THR A 194 3.15 -13.04 -15.60
N MET A 195 3.55 -12.91 -14.35
CA MET A 195 4.39 -11.81 -13.90
C MET A 195 5.84 -12.13 -14.24
N VAL A 196 6.50 -11.20 -14.91
CA VAL A 196 7.93 -11.31 -15.25
C VAL A 196 8.65 -10.07 -14.72
N ILE A 197 9.80 -10.28 -14.08
CA ILE A 197 10.68 -9.22 -13.58
C ILE A 197 12.03 -9.38 -14.26
N THR A 198 12.51 -8.30 -14.87
CA THR A 198 13.82 -8.25 -15.52
C THR A 198 14.64 -7.10 -14.95
N PRO A 199 15.97 -7.13 -15.00
CA PRO A 199 16.76 -5.92 -14.82
C PRO A 199 16.35 -4.87 -15.83
N THR A 200 16.34 -3.61 -15.42
CA THR A 200 15.93 -2.50 -16.30
C THR A 200 16.64 -2.53 -17.65
N GLY A 201 15.86 -2.36 -18.71
CA GLY A 201 16.34 -2.31 -20.08
C GLY A 201 16.75 -3.66 -20.66
N THR A 202 16.45 -4.79 -19.98
CA THR A 202 16.73 -6.12 -20.47
C THR A 202 15.45 -6.96 -20.64
N THR A 203 15.54 -8.03 -21.44
CA THR A 203 14.46 -9.01 -21.60
C THR A 203 14.78 -10.36 -20.95
N THR A 204 15.90 -10.46 -20.21
CA THR A 204 16.29 -11.69 -19.51
C THR A 204 15.60 -11.73 -18.14
N PRO A 205 14.65 -12.65 -17.91
CA PRO A 205 13.93 -12.71 -16.63
C PRO A 205 14.85 -13.05 -15.46
N LYS A 206 14.67 -12.33 -14.35
CA LYS A 206 15.19 -12.69 -13.04
C LYS A 206 14.13 -13.40 -12.20
N PHE A 207 12.87 -13.21 -12.55
CA PHE A 207 11.74 -13.91 -11.96
C PHE A 207 10.65 -14.10 -13.01
N THR A 208 10.00 -15.26 -12.98
CA THR A 208 8.81 -15.57 -13.77
C THR A 208 7.84 -16.32 -12.87
N SER A 209 6.64 -15.79 -12.67
CA SER A 209 5.62 -16.46 -11.87
C SER A 209 4.99 -17.62 -12.64
N THR A 210 4.32 -18.52 -11.91
CA THR A 210 3.24 -19.31 -12.51
C THR A 210 2.11 -18.39 -12.96
N ALA A 211 1.15 -18.92 -13.73
CA ALA A 211 -0.01 -18.16 -14.14
C ALA A 211 -0.80 -17.63 -12.92
N LEU A 212 -1.04 -16.34 -12.90
CA LEU A 212 -1.81 -15.63 -11.88
C LEU A 212 -3.20 -15.35 -12.43
N GLY A 213 -4.24 -15.91 -11.82
CA GLY A 213 -5.62 -15.51 -12.09
C GLY A 213 -5.90 -14.16 -11.44
N LEU A 214 -6.33 -13.18 -12.24
CA LEU A 214 -6.72 -11.87 -11.75
C LEU A 214 -8.24 -11.79 -11.67
N THR A 215 -8.76 -11.48 -10.47
CA THR A 215 -10.20 -11.36 -10.21
C THR A 215 -10.58 -9.89 -10.11
N GLY A 216 -11.74 -9.53 -10.67
CA GLY A 216 -12.22 -8.14 -10.61
C GLY A 216 -12.46 -7.66 -9.17
N GLY A 217 -12.11 -6.39 -8.92
CA GLY A 217 -12.23 -5.76 -7.61
C GLY A 217 -11.01 -5.92 -6.71
N GLU A 218 -10.07 -6.80 -7.03
CA GLU A 218 -8.90 -7.03 -6.19
C GLU A 218 -7.92 -5.85 -6.22
N VAL A 219 -7.32 -5.60 -5.05
CA VAL A 219 -6.22 -4.64 -4.87
C VAL A 219 -5.04 -5.40 -4.29
N ARG A 220 -3.91 -5.38 -4.98
CA ARG A 220 -2.72 -6.15 -4.60
C ARG A 220 -1.50 -5.25 -4.50
N THR A 221 -0.68 -5.48 -3.48
CA THR A 221 0.69 -4.96 -3.38
C THR A 221 1.66 -6.11 -3.61
N VAL A 222 2.59 -5.91 -4.50
CA VAL A 222 3.66 -6.85 -4.84
C VAL A 222 4.96 -6.28 -4.32
N VAL A 223 5.65 -7.02 -3.45
CA VAL A 223 6.98 -6.67 -2.95
C VAL A 223 7.99 -7.56 -3.62
N ILE A 224 8.93 -6.95 -4.31
CA ILE A 224 10.04 -7.60 -4.99
C ILE A 224 11.22 -7.56 -4.02
N VAL A 225 11.78 -8.72 -3.68
CA VAL A 225 12.90 -8.85 -2.75
C VAL A 225 13.98 -9.74 -3.34
N ASP A 226 15.22 -9.58 -2.91
CA ASP A 226 16.27 -10.50 -3.29
C ASP A 226 16.02 -11.89 -2.69
N SER A 227 16.26 -12.94 -3.45
CA SER A 227 16.14 -14.31 -2.95
C SER A 227 17.20 -14.59 -1.88
N GLN A 228 16.81 -15.31 -0.84
CA GLN A 228 17.77 -15.83 0.16
C GLN A 228 18.75 -16.84 -0.42
N LEU A 229 18.30 -17.57 -1.43
CA LEU A 229 19.14 -18.57 -2.08
C LEU A 229 20.08 -17.86 -3.05
N THR A 230 21.35 -18.15 -2.97
CA THR A 230 22.36 -17.71 -3.95
C THR A 230 22.16 -18.37 -5.31
N SER A 231 21.25 -19.34 -5.37
CA SER A 231 20.83 -20.07 -6.56
C SER A 231 19.61 -19.41 -7.23
N ASN A 232 19.44 -19.69 -8.49
CA ASN A 232 18.35 -19.21 -9.36
C ASN A 232 16.95 -19.60 -8.84
N PRO A 233 15.94 -18.69 -8.79
CA PRO A 233 16.00 -17.31 -9.25
C PRO A 233 16.58 -16.36 -8.20
N PRO A 234 17.27 -15.28 -8.64
CA PRO A 234 17.88 -14.32 -7.70
C PRO A 234 16.84 -13.38 -7.05
N VAL A 235 15.62 -13.39 -7.51
CA VAL A 235 14.52 -12.55 -7.04
C VAL A 235 13.36 -13.41 -6.53
N GLN A 236 12.77 -12.99 -5.44
CA GLN A 236 11.53 -13.55 -4.90
C GLN A 236 10.45 -12.46 -4.90
N VAL A 237 9.20 -12.89 -5.00
CA VAL A 237 8.06 -11.99 -5.02
C VAL A 237 7.05 -12.41 -3.96
N ASP A 238 6.71 -11.48 -3.08
CA ASP A 238 5.62 -11.63 -2.12
C ASP A 238 4.42 -10.79 -2.58
N ILE A 239 3.25 -11.44 -2.72
CA ILE A 239 2.02 -10.79 -3.20
C ILE A 239 1.03 -10.68 -2.05
N PHE A 240 0.63 -9.46 -1.72
CA PHE A 240 -0.33 -9.15 -0.67
C PHE A 240 -1.64 -8.71 -1.31
N ALA A 241 -2.67 -9.56 -1.23
CA ALA A 241 -4.01 -9.24 -1.73
C ALA A 241 -4.86 -8.62 -0.62
N LYS A 242 -5.63 -7.58 -0.98
CA LYS A 242 -6.75 -7.10 -0.19
C LYS A 242 -8.02 -7.54 -0.91
N SER A 243 -8.79 -8.43 -0.29
CA SER A 243 -10.11 -8.80 -0.82
C SER A 243 -11.13 -7.75 -0.40
N HIS A 244 -11.81 -7.16 -1.37
CA HIS A 244 -13.01 -6.35 -1.13
C HIS A 244 -14.21 -7.27 -1.40
N SER A 245 -14.57 -8.12 -0.44
CA SER A 245 -15.83 -8.85 -0.53
C SER A 245 -16.97 -7.84 -0.38
N GLY A 246 -17.62 -7.50 -1.49
CA GLY A 246 -18.81 -6.66 -1.52
C GLY A 246 -20.04 -7.36 -0.97
N LYS A 247 -20.01 -7.77 0.30
CA LYS A 247 -21.21 -8.09 1.06
C LYS A 247 -21.43 -6.99 2.08
N ALA A 248 -22.58 -6.33 1.93
CA ALA A 248 -23.10 -5.42 2.94
C ALA A 248 -23.07 -6.12 4.30
N ALA A 249 -22.42 -5.49 5.27
CA ALA A 249 -22.31 -5.98 6.63
C ALA A 249 -23.72 -6.04 7.26
N SER A 250 -24.23 -7.23 7.38
CA SER A 250 -25.29 -7.55 8.33
C SER A 250 -24.76 -8.69 9.20
N SER A 251 -24.61 -8.38 10.50
CA SER A 251 -24.36 -9.27 11.64
C SER A 251 -22.95 -9.82 11.86
N ARG A 252 -22.33 -9.28 12.93
CA ARG A 252 -21.53 -9.98 13.97
C ARG A 252 -21.01 -11.38 13.64
N VAL A 253 -19.90 -11.47 12.94
CA VAL A 253 -18.84 -12.49 13.13
C VAL A 253 -17.57 -11.85 12.56
N ALA A 254 -16.47 -11.98 13.29
CA ALA A 254 -15.17 -11.49 12.84
C ALA A 254 -14.83 -12.13 11.50
N ASP A 255 -14.94 -11.37 10.42
CA ASP A 255 -14.44 -11.78 9.12
C ASP A 255 -12.92 -11.82 9.18
N PHE A 256 -12.38 -13.02 9.36
CA PHE A 256 -10.98 -13.28 9.13
C PHE A 256 -10.71 -13.04 7.64
N GLU A 257 -10.19 -11.87 7.29
CA GLU A 257 -9.65 -11.63 5.96
C GLU A 257 -8.44 -12.56 5.77
N TYR A 258 -8.64 -13.61 4.98
CA TYR A 258 -7.58 -14.54 4.61
C TYR A 258 -6.58 -13.82 3.70
N PHE A 259 -5.49 -13.33 4.27
CA PHE A 259 -4.33 -12.89 3.50
C PHE A 259 -3.57 -14.12 3.01
N ARG A 260 -3.65 -14.40 1.73
CA ARG A 260 -2.86 -15.47 1.13
C ARG A 260 -1.53 -14.88 0.66
N VAL A 261 -0.45 -15.19 1.38
CA VAL A 261 0.91 -15.02 0.85
C VAL A 261 1.10 -16.12 -0.20
N ILE A 262 1.13 -15.74 -1.46
CA ILE A 262 1.47 -16.66 -2.53
C ILE A 262 2.99 -16.58 -2.71
N ARG A 263 3.73 -17.46 -2.04
CA ARG A 263 5.15 -17.65 -2.32
C ARG A 263 5.25 -18.51 -3.57
N HIS A 264 5.68 -17.92 -4.66
CA HIS A 264 6.01 -18.68 -5.85
C HIS A 264 7.48 -19.07 -5.79
N THR A 265 7.73 -20.29 -5.34
CA THR A 265 9.04 -20.92 -5.51
C THR A 265 8.99 -21.69 -6.83
N ILE A 266 9.82 -21.32 -7.78
CA ILE A 266 9.96 -22.08 -9.04
C ILE A 266 10.66 -23.39 -8.64
N ARG A 267 10.02 -24.54 -8.93
CA ARG A 267 10.73 -25.80 -9.02
C ARG A 267 11.48 -25.75 -10.35
N SER A 268 12.81 -25.80 -10.28
CA SER A 268 13.62 -26.08 -11.45
C SER A 268 13.21 -27.43 -12.03
N ALA A 269 12.88 -27.44 -13.32
CA ALA A 269 12.77 -28.66 -14.11
C ALA A 269 14.17 -29.21 -14.38
#